data_1b375177bd7466dd0490a7e4768e44e6
#
_entry.id   1b375177bd7466dd0490a7e4768e44e6
#
_cell.length_a   1.000
_cell.length_b   1.000
_cell.length_c   1.000
_cell.angle_alpha   90.00
_cell.angle_beta   90.00
_cell.angle_gamma   90.00
#
_symmetry.space_group_name_H-M   'P 1'
#
loop_
_entity.id
_entity.type
_entity.pdbx_description
1 polymer ?
#
loop_
_entity_poly.entity_id
_entity_poly.type
_entity_poly.pdbx_seq_one_letter_code
_entity_poly.pdbx_strand_id
1 'polypeptide(L)'
;LFVVGIGPGGPLDRTRRAEMAIAESRVVVGYTRYLDLIRDLLAGKETIATGMTQEVERCRAALRRAEAGNVVALVSSGDPGIYGMASLAIELSSAEGVSVPIEVVPGVSASGAAAARLGSPLSLDFACISLSDLLVPWDTIRERLAAVAAADLVVGLYNPRSVKRVTQLSDAA
;
A
#
# COMPACT_ATOMS: atom_id res chain seq x y z
N LEU A 1 16.47 2.50 -2.10
CA LEU A 1 15.13 2.09 -2.48
C LEU A 1 14.10 2.94 -1.73
N PHE A 2 13.25 3.64 -2.46
CA PHE A 2 12.07 4.30 -1.89
C PHE A 2 10.86 3.36 -1.99
N VAL A 3 10.11 3.20 -0.90
CA VAL A 3 8.79 2.55 -0.91
C VAL A 3 7.74 3.65 -0.78
N VAL A 4 7.07 3.97 -1.88
CA VAL A 4 6.36 5.24 -2.05
C VAL A 4 4.85 5.05 -2.06
N GLY A 5 4.16 5.76 -1.18
CA GLY A 5 2.70 5.90 -1.21
C GLY A 5 2.28 6.98 -2.21
N ILE A 6 1.53 6.58 -3.23
CA ILE A 6 1.07 7.51 -4.29
C ILE A 6 -0.31 8.12 -3.99
N GLY A 7 -0.84 7.92 -2.80
CA GLY A 7 -2.18 8.38 -2.43
C GLY A 7 -3.32 7.57 -3.07
N PRO A 8 -4.55 8.02 -2.95
CA PRO A 8 -5.76 7.28 -3.35
C PRO A 8 -6.04 7.28 -4.86
N GLY A 9 -5.21 7.94 -5.67
CA GLY A 9 -5.27 7.85 -7.12
C GLY A 9 -5.24 9.16 -7.91
N GLY A 10 -5.59 10.29 -7.30
CA GLY A 10 -5.55 11.59 -7.95
C GLY A 10 -4.21 12.31 -7.79
N PRO A 11 -3.75 13.14 -8.75
CA PRO A 11 -2.50 13.88 -8.60
C PRO A 11 -2.55 14.91 -7.46
N LEU A 12 -3.70 15.46 -7.13
CA LEU A 12 -3.86 16.42 -6.03
C LEU A 12 -3.74 15.76 -4.64
N ASP A 13 -3.91 14.45 -4.54
CA ASP A 13 -3.80 13.70 -3.29
C ASP A 13 -2.41 13.03 -3.13
N ARG A 14 -1.45 13.33 -4.01
CA ARG A 14 -0.05 12.90 -3.86
C ARG A 14 0.69 13.82 -2.90
N THR A 15 1.56 13.26 -2.09
CA THR A 15 2.48 14.10 -1.31
C THR A 15 3.60 14.59 -2.22
N ARG A 16 4.06 15.82 -1.99
CA ARG A 16 5.23 16.36 -2.70
C ARG A 16 6.46 15.46 -2.54
N ARG A 17 6.63 14.82 -1.36
CA ARG A 17 7.73 13.88 -1.12
C ARG A 17 7.64 12.65 -2.01
N ALA A 18 6.43 12.12 -2.24
CA ALA A 18 6.22 11.01 -3.17
C ALA A 18 6.63 11.37 -4.60
N GLU A 19 6.24 12.56 -5.08
CA GLU A 19 6.65 13.04 -6.40
C GLU A 19 8.16 13.21 -6.51
N MET A 20 8.80 13.77 -5.48
CA MET A 20 10.27 13.93 -5.44
C MET A 20 10.98 12.58 -5.46
N ALA A 21 10.57 11.62 -4.63
CA ALA A 21 11.15 10.28 -4.59
C ALA A 21 11.02 9.56 -5.95
N ILE A 22 9.87 9.68 -6.61
CA ILE A 22 9.68 9.15 -7.96
C ILE A 22 10.56 9.91 -8.96
N ALA A 23 10.67 11.24 -8.86
CA ALA A 23 11.51 12.04 -9.76
C ALA A 23 12.98 11.65 -9.68
N GLU A 24 13.52 11.41 -8.49
CA GLU A 24 14.89 10.96 -8.23
C GLU A 24 15.15 9.52 -8.73
N SER A 25 14.11 8.71 -8.86
CA SER A 25 14.26 7.30 -9.22
C SER A 25 14.47 7.12 -10.70
N ARG A 26 15.43 6.26 -11.05
CA ARG A 26 15.65 5.79 -12.43
C ARG A 26 14.69 4.67 -12.83
N VAL A 27 14.36 3.82 -11.86
CA VAL A 27 13.49 2.65 -12.04
C VAL A 27 12.26 2.82 -11.15
N VAL A 28 11.08 2.60 -11.72
CA VAL A 28 9.81 2.59 -10.96
C VAL A 28 9.17 1.22 -11.08
N VAL A 29 8.94 0.59 -9.96
CA VAL A 29 8.35 -0.76 -9.85
C VAL A 29 6.98 -0.65 -9.23
N GLY A 30 5.97 -1.28 -9.82
CA GLY A 30 4.61 -1.19 -9.28
C GLY A 30 3.63 -2.19 -9.90
N TYR A 31 2.47 -2.28 -9.25
CA TYR A 31 1.32 -2.91 -9.88
C TYR A 31 0.87 -2.09 -11.10
N THR A 32 0.55 -2.75 -12.20
CA THR A 32 0.21 -2.08 -13.47
C THR A 32 -0.76 -0.92 -13.29
N ARG A 33 -1.86 -1.11 -12.55
CA ARG A 33 -2.85 -0.04 -12.31
C ARG A 33 -2.30 1.13 -11.50
N TYR A 34 -1.33 0.90 -10.61
CA TYR A 34 -0.71 1.98 -9.83
C TYR A 34 0.23 2.80 -10.69
N LEU A 35 0.97 2.15 -11.60
CA LEU A 35 1.78 2.84 -12.60
C LEU A 35 0.92 3.69 -13.54
N ASP A 36 -0.28 3.21 -13.90
CA ASP A 36 -1.23 3.97 -14.70
C ASP A 36 -1.68 5.28 -14.03
N LEU A 37 -1.81 5.29 -12.69
CA LEU A 37 -2.20 6.47 -11.91
C LEU A 37 -1.11 7.56 -11.86
N ILE A 38 0.12 7.21 -12.15
CA ILE A 38 1.29 8.12 -12.08
C ILE A 38 2.02 8.25 -13.41
N ARG A 39 1.35 7.99 -14.54
CA ARG A 39 1.96 8.06 -15.88
C ARG A 39 2.67 9.37 -16.16
N ASP A 40 2.16 10.45 -15.64
CA ASP A 40 2.73 11.80 -15.72
C ASP A 40 4.12 11.91 -15.08
N LEU A 41 4.48 11.04 -14.16
CA LEU A 41 5.77 11.01 -13.46
C LEU A 41 6.76 9.99 -14.05
N LEU A 42 6.36 9.19 -15.05
CA LEU A 42 7.16 8.06 -15.57
C LEU A 42 7.99 8.40 -16.81
N ALA A 43 7.88 9.60 -17.34
CA ALA A 43 8.61 9.98 -18.54
C ALA A 43 10.14 9.82 -18.36
N GLY A 44 10.78 9.07 -19.28
CA GLY A 44 12.22 8.80 -19.26
C GLY A 44 12.70 7.79 -18.21
N LYS A 45 11.78 7.12 -17.51
CA LYS A 45 12.11 6.13 -16.48
C LYS A 45 11.90 4.70 -16.98
N GLU A 46 12.72 3.79 -16.48
CA GLU A 46 12.45 2.36 -16.64
C GLU A 46 11.29 1.97 -15.71
N THR A 47 10.31 1.25 -16.25
CA THR A 47 9.17 0.78 -15.47
C THR A 47 9.12 -0.74 -15.43
N ILE A 48 8.90 -1.31 -14.24
CA ILE A 48 8.69 -2.74 -14.03
C ILE A 48 7.27 -2.91 -13.51
N ALA A 49 6.39 -3.32 -14.42
CA ALA A 49 4.99 -3.58 -14.09
C ALA A 49 4.78 -5.05 -13.70
N THR A 50 3.99 -5.28 -12.66
CA THR A 50 3.61 -6.64 -12.24
C THR A 50 2.10 -6.76 -12.10
N GLY A 51 1.60 -8.00 -12.15
CA GLY A 51 0.17 -8.30 -11.96
C GLY A 51 -0.28 -8.28 -10.50
N MET A 52 -1.56 -8.54 -10.31
CA MET A 52 -2.14 -8.82 -8.99
C MET A 52 -1.53 -10.13 -8.44
N THR A 53 -1.43 -10.25 -7.13
CA THR A 53 -0.86 -11.42 -6.40
C THR A 53 0.63 -11.67 -6.65
N GLN A 54 1.35 -10.70 -7.19
CA GLN A 54 2.79 -10.77 -7.44
C GLN A 54 3.58 -9.80 -6.52
N GLU A 55 3.11 -9.63 -5.28
CA GLU A 55 3.69 -8.68 -4.33
C GLU A 55 5.15 -9.02 -4.00
N VAL A 56 5.43 -10.30 -3.75
CA VAL A 56 6.79 -10.81 -3.46
C VAL A 56 7.71 -10.58 -4.65
N GLU A 57 7.29 -10.93 -5.85
CA GLU A 57 8.08 -10.74 -7.08
C GLU A 57 8.36 -9.26 -7.35
N ARG A 58 7.37 -8.42 -7.07
CA ARG A 58 7.47 -6.96 -7.18
C ARG A 58 8.53 -6.41 -6.22
N CYS A 59 8.50 -6.81 -4.95
CA CYS A 59 9.51 -6.41 -3.97
C CYS A 59 10.90 -6.90 -4.38
N ARG A 60 11.03 -8.17 -4.78
CA ARG A 60 12.31 -8.73 -5.25
C ARG A 60 12.88 -7.99 -6.46
N ALA A 61 12.00 -7.63 -7.42
CA ALA A 61 12.42 -6.84 -8.58
C ALA A 61 12.99 -5.49 -8.15
N ALA A 62 12.31 -4.79 -7.22
CA ALA A 62 12.77 -3.50 -6.70
C ALA A 62 14.09 -3.63 -5.94
N LEU A 63 14.22 -4.63 -5.06
CA LEU A 63 15.44 -4.89 -4.27
C LEU A 63 16.63 -5.20 -5.18
N ARG A 64 16.48 -6.11 -6.14
CA ARG A 64 17.55 -6.44 -7.10
C ARG A 64 18.02 -5.25 -7.92
N ARG A 65 17.10 -4.38 -8.33
CA ARG A 65 17.47 -3.15 -9.06
C ARG A 65 18.20 -2.15 -8.17
N ALA A 66 17.81 -2.04 -6.89
CA ALA A 66 18.48 -1.20 -5.92
C ALA A 66 19.88 -1.74 -5.58
N GLU A 67 20.03 -3.05 -5.40
CA GLU A 67 21.31 -3.71 -5.17
C GLU A 67 22.29 -3.53 -6.35
N ALA A 68 21.75 -3.47 -7.58
CA ALA A 68 22.52 -3.15 -8.78
C ALA A 68 22.90 -1.65 -8.90
N GLY A 69 22.72 -0.85 -7.82
CA GLY A 69 23.12 0.55 -7.73
C GLY A 69 22.13 1.55 -8.33
N ASN A 70 20.91 1.13 -8.66
CA ASN A 70 19.91 2.08 -9.15
C ASN A 70 19.16 2.75 -8.01
N VAL A 71 18.75 3.99 -8.20
CA VAL A 71 17.72 4.63 -7.39
C VAL A 71 16.36 4.10 -7.86
N VAL A 72 15.60 3.46 -6.99
CA VAL A 72 14.37 2.74 -7.30
C VAL A 72 13.22 3.25 -6.47
N ALA A 73 12.05 3.48 -7.09
CA ALA A 73 10.78 3.68 -6.40
C ALA A 73 9.90 2.43 -6.56
N LEU A 74 9.55 1.80 -5.43
CA LEU A 74 8.50 0.78 -5.34
C LEU A 74 7.21 1.47 -4.94
N VAL A 75 6.24 1.57 -5.85
CA VAL A 75 5.02 2.35 -5.63
C VAL A 75 3.86 1.50 -5.12
N SER A 76 3.10 2.07 -4.18
CA SER A 76 1.90 1.50 -3.58
C SER A 76 0.79 2.55 -3.56
N SER A 77 -0.46 2.16 -3.82
CA SER A 77 -1.60 3.08 -3.63
C SER A 77 -1.79 3.41 -2.15
N GLY A 78 -2.40 4.55 -1.87
CA GLY A 78 -2.58 5.02 -0.51
C GLY A 78 -1.26 5.26 0.19
N ASP A 79 -1.13 4.73 1.39
CA ASP A 79 0.08 4.71 2.21
C ASP A 79 0.75 3.32 2.15
N PRO A 80 2.07 3.21 1.94
CA PRO A 80 2.74 1.93 1.79
C PRO A 80 2.88 1.16 3.10
N GLY A 81 2.69 1.80 4.25
CA GLY A 81 2.70 1.19 5.58
C GLY A 81 1.34 0.67 6.03
N ILE A 82 0.24 1.01 5.32
CA ILE A 82 -1.12 0.56 5.67
C ILE A 82 -1.60 -0.47 4.64
N TYR A 83 -1.42 -1.75 4.95
CA TYR A 83 -1.70 -2.88 4.05
C TYR A 83 -1.05 -2.74 2.66
N GLY A 84 0.10 -2.06 2.62
CA GLY A 84 0.88 -1.79 1.42
C GLY A 84 2.17 -2.60 1.35
N MET A 85 3.15 -2.09 0.60
CA MET A 85 4.36 -2.83 0.25
C MET A 85 5.52 -2.66 1.23
N ALA A 86 5.42 -1.74 2.24
CA ALA A 86 6.57 -1.36 3.05
C ALA A 86 7.08 -2.51 3.93
N SER A 87 6.22 -3.16 4.70
CA SER A 87 6.61 -4.28 5.56
C SER A 87 7.23 -5.42 4.74
N LEU A 88 6.57 -5.79 3.63
CA LEU A 88 7.05 -6.88 2.78
C LEU A 88 8.43 -6.57 2.17
N ALA A 89 8.67 -5.33 1.74
CA ALA A 89 9.97 -4.93 1.19
C ALA A 89 11.08 -5.01 2.24
N ILE A 90 10.80 -4.57 3.48
CA ILE A 90 11.74 -4.63 4.60
C ILE A 90 12.02 -6.08 5.02
N GLU A 91 10.96 -6.89 5.16
CA GLU A 91 11.07 -8.31 5.52
C GLU A 91 11.88 -9.11 4.50
N LEU A 92 11.59 -8.93 3.21
CA LEU A 92 12.34 -9.62 2.14
C LEU A 92 13.79 -9.16 2.06
N SER A 93 14.08 -7.86 2.23
CA SER A 93 15.45 -7.34 2.28
C SER A 93 16.24 -8.03 3.39
N SER A 94 15.65 -8.15 4.58
CA SER A 94 16.28 -8.84 5.71
C SER A 94 16.44 -10.35 5.47
N ALA A 95 15.39 -11.01 5.00
CA ALA A 95 15.37 -12.46 4.80
C ALA A 95 16.32 -12.94 3.69
N GLU A 96 16.47 -12.13 2.64
CA GLU A 96 17.34 -12.45 1.49
C GLU A 96 18.76 -11.85 1.62
N GLY A 97 19.06 -11.16 2.74
CA GLY A 97 20.39 -10.58 3.00
C GLY A 97 20.73 -9.40 2.07
N VAL A 98 19.73 -8.76 1.48
CA VAL A 98 19.92 -7.61 0.59
C VAL A 98 20.16 -6.36 1.42
N SER A 99 21.37 -5.80 1.37
CA SER A 99 21.77 -4.63 2.15
C SER A 99 21.67 -3.36 1.32
N VAL A 100 20.44 -2.83 1.16
CA VAL A 100 20.19 -1.55 0.51
C VAL A 100 19.44 -0.62 1.47
N PRO A 101 19.75 0.70 1.48
CA PRO A 101 18.94 1.65 2.23
C PRO A 101 17.49 1.64 1.74
N ILE A 102 16.54 1.43 2.65
CA ILE A 102 15.11 1.47 2.36
C ILE A 102 14.52 2.68 3.08
N GLU A 103 13.89 3.57 2.32
CA GLU A 103 13.16 4.71 2.83
C GLU A 103 11.67 4.55 2.49
N VAL A 104 10.83 4.59 3.52
CA VAL A 104 9.37 4.58 3.35
C VAL A 104 8.87 6.01 3.22
N VAL A 105 8.26 6.32 2.10
CA VAL A 105 7.68 7.63 1.81
C VAL A 105 6.15 7.53 1.98
N PRO A 106 5.58 8.15 3.03
CA PRO A 106 4.17 8.04 3.32
C PRO A 106 3.29 8.69 2.24
N GLY A 107 2.08 8.18 2.10
CA GLY A 107 1.06 8.71 1.21
C GLY A 107 -0.25 9.02 1.94
N VAL A 108 -1.16 9.73 1.28
CA VAL A 108 -2.51 9.90 1.79
C VAL A 108 -3.21 8.54 1.81
N SER A 109 -3.57 8.06 3.00
CA SER A 109 -4.20 6.75 3.15
C SER A 109 -5.62 6.72 2.57
N ALA A 110 -6.05 5.54 2.10
CA ALA A 110 -7.40 5.36 1.59
C ALA A 110 -8.48 5.66 2.65
N SER A 111 -8.23 5.31 3.91
CA SER A 111 -9.14 5.63 5.03
C SER A 111 -9.28 7.13 5.24
N GLY A 112 -8.18 7.88 5.27
CA GLY A 112 -8.21 9.34 5.40
C GLY A 112 -8.91 10.02 4.22
N ALA A 113 -8.63 9.58 3.00
CA ALA A 113 -9.28 10.10 1.80
C ALA A 113 -10.79 9.80 1.75
N ALA A 114 -11.19 8.60 2.18
CA ALA A 114 -12.61 8.23 2.29
C ALA A 114 -13.31 9.05 3.38
N ALA A 115 -12.70 9.17 4.55
CA ALA A 115 -13.23 9.96 5.68
C ALA A 115 -13.48 11.42 5.30
N ALA A 116 -12.56 12.04 4.56
CA ALA A 116 -12.73 13.42 4.07
C ALA A 116 -13.98 13.61 3.20
N ARG A 117 -14.45 12.57 2.52
CA ARG A 117 -15.66 12.57 1.70
C ARG A 117 -16.94 12.17 2.45
N LEU A 118 -16.78 11.58 3.65
CA LEU A 118 -17.89 11.05 4.46
C LEU A 118 -18.18 11.90 5.70
N GLY A 119 -17.76 13.16 5.73
CA GLY A 119 -17.99 14.06 6.85
C GLY A 119 -17.00 13.88 8.01
N SER A 120 -15.76 13.42 7.70
CA SER A 120 -14.66 13.30 8.67
C SER A 120 -14.95 12.43 9.90
N PRO A 121 -15.44 11.18 9.74
CA PRO A 121 -15.81 10.33 10.88
C PRO A 121 -14.63 9.87 11.73
N LEU A 122 -13.37 10.11 11.29
CA LEU A 122 -12.13 9.73 12.00
C LEU A 122 -11.64 10.82 12.97
N SER A 123 -12.51 11.69 13.45
CA SER A 123 -12.15 12.79 14.36
C SER A 123 -11.82 12.33 15.79
N LEU A 124 -12.23 11.12 16.17
CA LEU A 124 -11.90 10.45 17.43
C LEU A 124 -11.11 9.16 17.13
N ASP A 125 -11.11 8.25 18.11
CA ASP A 125 -10.40 6.98 17.97
C ASP A 125 -10.99 6.10 16.87
N PHE A 126 -10.11 5.47 16.09
CA PHE A 126 -10.52 4.61 15.00
C PHE A 126 -9.56 3.43 14.82
N ALA A 127 -10.02 2.40 14.13
CA ALA A 127 -9.24 1.24 13.76
C ALA A 127 -9.23 1.01 12.24
N CYS A 128 -8.17 0.38 11.75
CA CYS A 128 -8.09 -0.15 10.39
C CYS A 128 -8.05 -1.67 10.45
N ILE A 129 -8.98 -2.33 9.76
CA ILE A 129 -9.04 -3.80 9.70
C ILE A 129 -9.11 -4.24 8.25
N SER A 130 -8.20 -5.16 7.87
CA SER A 130 -8.27 -5.83 6.57
C SER A 130 -9.19 -7.03 6.64
N LEU A 131 -10.15 -7.11 5.70
CA LEU A 131 -11.01 -8.28 5.53
C LEU A 131 -10.34 -9.39 4.70
N SER A 132 -9.05 -9.26 4.40
CA SER A 132 -8.30 -10.27 3.67
C SER A 132 -7.97 -11.47 4.56
N ASP A 133 -8.53 -12.61 4.21
CA ASP A 133 -8.38 -13.90 4.88
C ASP A 133 -7.25 -14.77 4.28
N LEU A 134 -6.35 -14.16 3.50
CA LEU A 134 -5.21 -14.87 2.89
C LEU A 134 -4.11 -15.23 3.89
N LEU A 135 -3.82 -14.33 4.82
CA LEU A 135 -2.73 -14.50 5.81
C LEU A 135 -3.27 -14.58 7.24
N VAL A 136 -4.47 -14.09 7.48
CA VAL A 136 -5.12 -14.06 8.80
C VAL A 136 -6.42 -14.84 8.70
N PRO A 137 -6.67 -15.86 9.56
CA PRO A 137 -7.92 -16.62 9.56
C PRO A 137 -9.13 -15.70 9.74
N TRP A 138 -10.24 -16.03 9.06
CA TRP A 138 -11.47 -15.23 9.12
C TRP A 138 -12.01 -15.09 10.55
N ASP A 139 -11.93 -16.14 11.36
CA ASP A 139 -12.38 -16.07 12.75
C ASP A 139 -11.60 -15.02 13.58
N THR A 140 -10.29 -14.93 13.37
CA THR A 140 -9.46 -13.89 14.00
C THR A 140 -9.86 -12.49 13.54
N ILE A 141 -10.23 -12.33 12.26
CA ILE A 141 -10.74 -11.04 11.74
C ILE A 141 -12.07 -10.70 12.42
N ARG A 142 -12.98 -11.68 12.56
CA ARG A 142 -14.26 -11.50 13.26
C ARG A 142 -14.08 -11.10 14.74
N GLU A 143 -13.15 -11.72 15.45
CA GLU A 143 -12.81 -11.35 16.83
C GLU A 143 -12.35 -9.90 16.94
N ARG A 144 -11.49 -9.45 15.99
CA ARG A 144 -11.04 -8.06 15.93
C ARG A 144 -12.19 -7.09 15.64
N LEU A 145 -13.08 -7.45 14.71
CA LEU A 145 -14.27 -6.65 14.41
C LEU A 145 -15.18 -6.53 15.64
N ALA A 146 -15.45 -7.62 16.32
CA ALA A 146 -16.24 -7.60 17.55
C ALA A 146 -15.62 -6.74 18.66
N ALA A 147 -14.30 -6.79 18.82
CA ALA A 147 -13.59 -5.99 19.82
C ALA A 147 -13.68 -4.49 19.54
N VAL A 148 -13.51 -4.06 18.29
CA VAL A 148 -13.59 -2.64 17.91
C VAL A 148 -15.04 -2.13 17.95
N ALA A 149 -16.02 -2.98 17.62
CA ALA A 149 -17.44 -2.66 17.75
C ALA A 149 -17.84 -2.51 19.23
N ALA A 150 -17.35 -3.38 20.10
CA ALA A 150 -17.59 -3.28 21.54
C ALA A 150 -16.96 -2.02 22.17
N ALA A 151 -15.88 -1.50 21.56
CA ALA A 151 -15.23 -0.26 21.98
C ALA A 151 -15.83 1.00 21.31
N ASP A 152 -16.88 0.86 20.51
CA ASP A 152 -17.54 1.95 19.75
C ASP A 152 -16.57 2.76 18.88
N LEU A 153 -15.60 2.08 18.27
CA LEU A 153 -14.63 2.72 17.38
C LEU A 153 -15.14 2.82 15.94
N VAL A 154 -14.79 3.89 15.25
CA VAL A 154 -14.95 3.97 13.80
C VAL A 154 -13.96 3.02 13.14
N VAL A 155 -14.39 2.25 12.14
CA VAL A 155 -13.56 1.24 11.48
C VAL A 155 -13.38 1.52 10.01
N GLY A 156 -12.12 1.65 9.58
CA GLY A 156 -11.74 1.61 8.16
C GLY A 156 -11.57 0.16 7.70
N LEU A 157 -12.51 -0.37 6.92
CA LEU A 157 -12.42 -1.72 6.37
C LEU A 157 -11.61 -1.72 5.07
N TYR A 158 -10.47 -2.40 5.10
CA TYR A 158 -9.58 -2.58 3.96
C TYR A 158 -9.80 -3.92 3.28
N ASN A 159 -9.45 -3.99 1.98
CA ASN A 159 -9.61 -5.19 1.17
C ASN A 159 -11.02 -5.80 1.25
N PRO A 160 -12.10 -5.01 1.11
CA PRO A 160 -13.45 -5.47 1.40
C PRO A 160 -13.94 -6.52 0.40
N ARG A 161 -13.37 -6.57 -0.81
CA ARG A 161 -13.80 -7.46 -1.88
C ARG A 161 -12.68 -7.92 -2.78
N SER A 162 -12.75 -9.16 -3.23
CA SER A 162 -11.90 -9.73 -4.29
C SER A 162 -12.71 -10.74 -5.11
N VAL A 163 -12.08 -11.38 -6.09
CA VAL A 163 -12.73 -12.47 -6.87
C VAL A 163 -13.21 -13.61 -5.97
N LYS A 164 -12.44 -13.93 -4.91
CA LYS A 164 -12.77 -14.99 -3.95
C LYS A 164 -13.47 -14.50 -2.69
N ARG A 165 -13.32 -13.23 -2.34
CA ARG A 165 -13.88 -12.59 -1.14
C ARG A 165 -15.12 -11.81 -1.53
N VAL A 166 -16.30 -12.40 -1.38
CA VAL A 166 -17.58 -11.84 -1.83
C VAL A 166 -18.59 -11.59 -0.71
N THR A 167 -18.45 -12.27 0.44
CA THR A 167 -19.39 -12.18 1.58
C THR A 167 -18.81 -11.42 2.77
N GLN A 168 -17.49 -11.37 2.93
CA GLN A 168 -16.82 -10.87 4.13
C GLN A 168 -17.23 -9.43 4.51
N LEU A 169 -17.57 -8.58 3.52
CA LEU A 169 -18.04 -7.23 3.83
C LEU A 169 -19.42 -7.24 4.46
N SER A 170 -20.34 -8.07 3.97
CA SER A 170 -21.68 -8.22 4.57
C SER A 170 -21.64 -8.94 5.91
N ASP A 171 -20.67 -9.85 6.08
CA ASP A 171 -20.48 -10.58 7.34
C ASP A 171 -19.84 -9.70 8.43
N ALA A 172 -19.20 -8.58 8.02
CA ALA A 172 -18.55 -7.61 8.91
C ALA A 172 -19.45 -6.45 9.30
N ALA A 173 -20.60 -6.26 8.61
CA ALA A 173 -21.57 -5.18 8.84
C ALA A 173 -22.62 -5.59 9.87
#